data_ffd8dafde344ef98e84d5f399d11f756
#
_entry.id   ffd8dafde344ef98e84d5f399d11f756
#
_cell.length_a   1.000
_cell.length_b   1.000
_cell.length_c   1.000
_cell.angle_alpha   90.00
_cell.angle_beta   90.00
_cell.angle_gamma   90.00
#
_symmetry.space_group_name_H-M   'P 1'
#
loop_
_entity.id
_entity.type
_entity.pdbx_description
1 polymer ?
#
loop_
_entity_poly.entity_id
_entity_poly.type
_entity_poly.pdbx_seq_one_letter_code
_entity_poly.pdbx_strand_id
1 'polypeptide(L)'
;MKDSLPVPAPTMTDFLLALVSTALINNFVLQWPLGIDPLLQAPADGARLRIHALGLATTVLMLVSCVLGHVLYRGVLVPWGLQSLQLFAWLSLSVLLIRPALHWLPRALPGLPFDGLWPLLLANAGMLGLLLIASGENLGLATLGAMSLGAGLGFWLVLSLFNDLRQRISTNDIPLPWQGLPIDLISAGLMAVAFFGFNGLPKT
;
A
#
# COMPACT_ATOMS: atom_id res chain seq x y z
N MET A 1 -31.79 -19.77 -14.02
CA MET A 1 -31.99 -19.39 -12.62
C MET A 1 -30.97 -20.19 -11.83
N LYS A 2 -29.76 -19.64 -11.65
CA LYS A 2 -28.67 -20.29 -10.89
C LYS A 2 -28.86 -19.85 -9.44
N ASP A 3 -29.25 -20.79 -8.60
CA ASP A 3 -29.35 -20.57 -7.17
C ASP A 3 -27.98 -20.11 -6.65
N SER A 4 -27.86 -18.84 -6.34
CA SER A 4 -26.71 -18.29 -5.65
C SER A 4 -26.79 -18.77 -4.21
N LEU A 5 -26.08 -19.85 -3.90
CA LEU A 5 -25.84 -20.23 -2.51
C LEU A 5 -25.27 -19.00 -1.76
N PRO A 6 -25.76 -18.69 -0.57
CA PRO A 6 -25.25 -17.58 0.21
C PRO A 6 -23.77 -17.84 0.47
N VAL A 7 -22.93 -16.88 0.05
CA VAL A 7 -21.49 -16.90 0.36
C VAL A 7 -21.35 -16.94 1.89
N PRO A 8 -20.72 -17.97 2.46
CA PRO A 8 -20.56 -18.06 3.90
C PRO A 8 -19.83 -16.79 4.42
N ALA A 9 -20.21 -16.34 5.60
CA ALA A 9 -19.56 -15.20 6.22
C ALA A 9 -18.06 -15.51 6.38
N PRO A 10 -17.16 -14.55 6.04
CA PRO A 10 -15.72 -14.77 6.10
C PRO A 10 -15.33 -15.14 7.53
N THR A 11 -14.59 -16.24 7.66
CA THR A 11 -14.07 -16.71 8.94
C THR A 11 -12.87 -15.85 9.36
N MET A 12 -12.48 -15.92 10.64
CA MET A 12 -11.26 -15.27 11.12
C MET A 12 -10.02 -15.78 10.36
N THR A 13 -10.04 -17.04 9.96
CA THR A 13 -8.97 -17.66 9.16
C THR A 13 -8.89 -17.01 7.77
N ASP A 14 -10.01 -16.79 7.09
CA ASP A 14 -10.05 -16.15 5.79
C ASP A 14 -9.53 -14.70 5.86
N PHE A 15 -9.88 -13.99 6.94
CA PHE A 15 -9.38 -12.64 7.19
C PHE A 15 -7.85 -12.63 7.35
N LEU A 16 -7.29 -13.51 8.18
CA LEU A 16 -5.85 -13.61 8.41
C LEU A 16 -5.11 -14.07 7.16
N LEU A 17 -5.64 -15.02 6.42
CA LEU A 17 -5.07 -15.46 5.14
C LEU A 17 -5.05 -14.34 4.11
N ALA A 18 -6.14 -13.59 3.95
CA ALA A 18 -6.20 -12.45 3.04
C ALA A 18 -5.17 -11.37 3.44
N LEU A 19 -5.06 -11.06 4.73
CA LEU A 19 -4.11 -10.08 5.26
C LEU A 19 -2.67 -10.50 4.97
N VAL A 20 -2.28 -11.73 5.37
CA VAL A 20 -0.91 -12.23 5.19
C VAL A 20 -0.57 -12.40 3.72
N SER A 21 -1.51 -12.93 2.92
CA SER A 21 -1.33 -13.08 1.48
C SER A 21 -1.07 -11.73 0.81
N THR A 22 -1.84 -10.70 1.15
CA THR A 22 -1.67 -9.37 0.55
C THR A 22 -0.40 -8.67 1.03
N ALA A 23 0.00 -8.91 2.29
CA ALA A 23 1.21 -8.29 2.83
C ALA A 23 2.50 -8.88 2.27
N LEU A 24 2.56 -10.19 2.09
CA LEU A 24 3.79 -10.91 1.73
C LEU A 24 3.77 -11.47 0.30
N ILE A 25 2.70 -12.18 -0.08
CA ILE A 25 2.65 -12.90 -1.36
C ILE A 25 2.27 -11.95 -2.49
N ASN A 26 1.19 -11.19 -2.32
CA ASN A 26 0.70 -10.21 -3.30
C ASN A 26 1.10 -8.79 -2.90
N ASN A 27 2.37 -8.59 -2.55
CA ASN A 27 2.83 -7.27 -2.14
C ASN A 27 2.81 -6.29 -3.33
N PHE A 28 1.91 -5.29 -3.26
CA PHE A 28 1.67 -4.33 -4.34
C PHE A 28 2.91 -3.55 -4.76
N VAL A 29 3.80 -3.24 -3.81
CA VAL A 29 4.99 -2.43 -4.07
C VAL A 29 5.98 -3.17 -4.97
N LEU A 30 6.11 -4.46 -4.75
CA LEU A 30 7.13 -5.28 -5.40
C LEU A 30 6.62 -6.04 -6.63
N GLN A 31 5.35 -6.44 -6.63
CA GLN A 31 4.78 -7.18 -7.78
C GLN A 31 4.25 -6.27 -8.88
N TRP A 32 3.58 -5.23 -8.48
CA TRP A 32 3.06 -4.21 -9.36
C TRP A 32 3.81 -2.93 -9.03
N PRO A 33 4.79 -2.43 -9.69
CA PRO A 33 5.64 -1.31 -9.24
C PRO A 33 4.83 -0.06 -8.84
N LEU A 34 3.84 -0.29 -7.99
CA LEU A 34 2.91 0.70 -7.45
C LEU A 34 3.43 1.17 -6.10
N GLY A 35 3.63 2.47 -5.96
CA GLY A 35 4.17 3.06 -4.73
C GLY A 35 5.69 2.96 -4.59
N ILE A 36 6.42 2.73 -5.68
CA ILE A 36 7.88 2.73 -5.68
C ILE A 36 8.46 4.14 -5.48
N ASP A 37 7.74 5.18 -5.94
CA ASP A 37 8.19 6.56 -5.80
C ASP A 37 8.43 6.99 -4.36
N PRO A 38 7.53 6.75 -3.40
CA PRO A 38 7.80 7.02 -1.99
C PRO A 38 8.98 6.22 -1.45
N LEU A 39 9.20 5.01 -1.96
CA LEU A 39 10.32 4.15 -1.58
C LEU A 39 11.66 4.77 -1.98
N LEU A 40 11.76 5.25 -3.23
CA LEU A 40 12.99 5.85 -3.76
C LEU A 40 13.25 7.26 -3.20
N GLN A 41 12.21 8.01 -2.88
CA GLN A 41 12.31 9.36 -2.34
C GLN A 41 12.46 9.40 -0.81
N ALA A 42 12.27 8.28 -0.12
CA ALA A 42 12.48 8.23 1.32
C ALA A 42 13.94 8.61 1.66
N PRO A 43 14.17 9.49 2.65
CA PRO A 43 15.53 9.92 2.97
C PRO A 43 16.38 8.74 3.42
N ALA A 44 17.61 8.65 2.87
CA ALA A 44 18.56 7.62 3.24
C ALA A 44 19.11 7.82 4.67
N ASP A 45 19.17 9.08 5.11
CA ASP A 45 19.78 9.45 6.38
C ASP A 45 18.76 9.49 7.53
N GLY A 46 18.96 8.56 8.47
CA GLY A 46 18.65 8.78 9.89
C GLY A 46 17.19 8.82 10.32
N ALA A 47 16.21 8.66 9.47
CA ALA A 47 14.84 8.85 9.90
C ALA A 47 14.02 7.54 9.94
N ARG A 48 14.51 6.53 10.69
CA ARG A 48 13.67 5.33 10.97
C ARG A 48 12.25 5.73 11.41
N LEU A 49 12.14 6.72 12.28
CA LEU A 49 10.86 7.26 12.73
C LEU A 49 10.03 7.84 11.58
N ARG A 50 10.67 8.51 10.62
CA ARG A 50 9.96 9.07 9.45
C ARG A 50 9.44 7.98 8.51
N ILE A 51 10.19 6.89 8.36
CA ILE A 51 9.77 5.72 7.60
C ILE A 51 8.59 5.02 8.25
N HIS A 52 8.62 4.87 9.58
CA HIS A 52 7.48 4.34 10.32
C HIS A 52 6.27 5.27 10.23
N ALA A 53 6.46 6.59 10.28
CA ALA A 53 5.39 7.56 10.08
C ALA A 53 4.77 7.44 8.67
N LEU A 54 5.60 7.31 7.64
CA LEU A 54 5.14 7.13 6.26
C LEU A 54 4.41 5.80 6.06
N GLY A 55 4.98 4.70 6.56
CA GLY A 55 4.37 3.37 6.46
C GLY A 55 3.01 3.31 7.16
N LEU A 56 2.93 3.87 8.37
CA LEU A 56 1.69 3.93 9.13
C LEU A 56 0.64 4.84 8.46
N ALA A 57 1.05 6.02 7.99
CA ALA A 57 0.16 6.94 7.28
C ALA A 57 -0.40 6.29 6.02
N THR A 58 0.44 5.59 5.26
CA THR A 58 0.01 4.85 4.06
C THR A 58 -0.96 3.72 4.42
N THR A 59 -0.69 2.96 5.48
CA THR A 59 -1.59 1.88 5.94
C THR A 59 -2.97 2.42 6.31
N VAL A 60 -3.03 3.50 7.09
CA VAL A 60 -4.29 4.14 7.47
C VAL A 60 -5.02 4.68 6.24
N LEU A 61 -4.30 5.34 5.33
CA LEU A 61 -4.88 5.87 4.09
C LEU A 61 -5.42 4.76 3.19
N MET A 62 -4.69 3.66 3.02
CA MET A 62 -5.15 2.51 2.24
C MET A 62 -6.43 1.91 2.83
N LEU A 63 -6.50 1.75 4.15
CA LEU A 63 -7.69 1.24 4.82
C LEU A 63 -8.89 2.18 4.63
N VAL A 64 -8.70 3.46 4.97
CA VAL A 64 -9.80 4.45 4.91
C VAL A 64 -10.26 4.68 3.46
N SER A 65 -9.33 4.78 2.51
CA SER A 65 -9.67 4.97 1.10
C SER A 65 -10.40 3.76 0.51
N CYS A 66 -10.01 2.53 0.89
CA CYS A 66 -10.68 1.31 0.45
C CYS A 66 -12.12 1.22 0.96
N VAL A 67 -12.34 1.50 2.25
CA VAL A 67 -13.68 1.49 2.85
C VAL A 67 -14.55 2.57 2.22
N LEU A 68 -14.08 3.82 2.16
CA LEU A 68 -14.83 4.93 1.56
C LEU A 68 -15.03 4.73 0.06
N GLY A 69 -14.02 4.22 -0.64
CA GLY A 69 -14.11 3.89 -2.06
C GLY A 69 -15.19 2.84 -2.33
N HIS A 70 -15.27 1.80 -1.51
CA HIS A 70 -16.31 0.77 -1.63
C HIS A 70 -17.72 1.36 -1.43
N VAL A 71 -17.89 2.21 -0.41
CA VAL A 71 -19.16 2.91 -0.15
C VAL A 71 -19.52 3.82 -1.32
N LEU A 72 -18.57 4.60 -1.82
CA LEU A 72 -18.76 5.50 -2.96
C LEU A 72 -19.10 4.73 -4.24
N TYR A 73 -18.41 3.61 -4.49
CA TYR A 73 -18.65 2.78 -5.65
C TYR A 73 -20.08 2.21 -5.65
N ARG A 74 -20.47 1.54 -4.56
CA ARG A 74 -21.80 0.92 -4.46
C ARG A 74 -22.93 1.92 -4.27
N GLY A 75 -22.69 3.02 -3.56
CA GLY A 75 -23.73 4.01 -3.24
C GLY A 75 -23.95 5.06 -4.31
N VAL A 76 -22.94 5.37 -5.12
CA VAL A 76 -23.00 6.46 -6.10
C VAL A 76 -22.69 5.99 -7.51
N LEU A 77 -21.51 5.41 -7.75
CA LEU A 77 -21.06 5.11 -9.11
C LEU A 77 -21.94 4.05 -9.80
N VAL A 78 -22.28 2.99 -9.10
CA VAL A 78 -23.10 1.89 -9.66
C VAL A 78 -24.53 2.34 -9.92
N PRO A 79 -25.27 2.95 -8.96
CA PRO A 79 -26.65 3.35 -9.20
C PRO A 79 -26.82 4.41 -10.28
N TRP A 80 -25.83 5.26 -10.47
CA TRP A 80 -25.87 6.36 -11.45
C TRP A 80 -25.20 6.01 -12.79
N GLY A 81 -24.70 4.79 -12.96
CA GLY A 81 -24.04 4.35 -14.19
C GLY A 81 -22.71 5.06 -14.47
N LEU A 82 -22.06 5.63 -13.44
CA LEU A 82 -20.85 6.43 -13.55
C LEU A 82 -19.56 5.60 -13.37
N GLN A 83 -19.62 4.29 -13.62
CA GLN A 83 -18.46 3.38 -13.44
C GLN A 83 -17.25 3.76 -14.32
N SER A 84 -17.50 4.35 -15.49
CA SER A 84 -16.41 4.86 -16.35
C SER A 84 -15.60 6.00 -15.74
N LEU A 85 -16.17 6.72 -14.77
CA LEU A 85 -15.51 7.81 -14.06
C LEU A 85 -14.81 7.36 -12.77
N GLN A 86 -14.78 6.06 -12.47
CA GLN A 86 -14.22 5.53 -11.24
C GLN A 86 -12.77 5.98 -11.00
N LEU A 87 -11.93 6.04 -12.03
CA LEU A 87 -10.53 6.46 -11.92
C LEU A 87 -10.41 7.89 -11.39
N PHE A 88 -11.21 8.81 -11.91
CA PHE A 88 -11.25 10.21 -11.43
C PHE A 88 -11.76 10.29 -9.99
N ALA A 89 -12.77 9.47 -9.65
CA ALA A 89 -13.31 9.41 -8.30
C ALA A 89 -12.25 8.91 -7.30
N TRP A 90 -11.49 7.86 -7.66
CA TRP A 90 -10.42 7.32 -6.81
C TRP A 90 -9.26 8.29 -6.62
N LEU A 91 -8.87 8.97 -7.69
CA LEU A 91 -7.81 9.97 -7.65
C LEU A 91 -8.20 11.13 -6.73
N SER A 92 -9.39 11.66 -6.92
CA SER A 92 -9.93 12.74 -6.08
C SER A 92 -10.07 12.33 -4.62
N LEU A 93 -10.58 11.12 -4.36
CA LEU A 93 -10.73 10.56 -3.02
C LEU A 93 -9.37 10.42 -2.32
N SER A 94 -8.38 9.86 -3.01
CA SER A 94 -7.03 9.68 -2.48
C SER A 94 -6.40 11.02 -2.06
N VAL A 95 -6.45 12.03 -2.94
CA VAL A 95 -5.92 13.36 -2.65
C VAL A 95 -6.66 14.02 -1.47
N LEU A 96 -7.99 13.90 -1.45
CA LEU A 96 -8.83 14.50 -0.40
C LEU A 96 -8.52 13.90 0.99
N LEU A 97 -8.23 12.61 1.06
CA LEU A 97 -7.98 11.91 2.34
C LEU A 97 -6.60 12.19 2.93
N ILE A 98 -5.61 12.60 2.14
CA ILE A 98 -4.25 12.86 2.66
C ILE A 98 -4.25 13.98 3.70
N ARG A 99 -4.93 15.09 3.43
CA ARG A 99 -4.97 16.24 4.38
C ARG A 99 -5.56 15.88 5.74
N PRO A 100 -6.77 15.31 5.83
CA PRO A 100 -7.31 14.90 7.12
C PRO A 100 -6.44 13.86 7.81
N ALA A 101 -5.87 12.90 7.08
CA ALA A 101 -4.96 11.92 7.66
C ALA A 101 -3.75 12.59 8.32
N LEU A 102 -3.05 13.47 7.61
CA LEU A 102 -1.90 14.23 8.14
C LEU A 102 -2.27 15.21 9.26
N HIS A 103 -3.54 15.54 9.41
CA HIS A 103 -4.01 16.36 10.53
C HIS A 103 -4.31 15.54 11.80
N TRP A 104 -4.85 14.32 11.63
CA TRP A 104 -5.25 13.46 12.74
C TRP A 104 -4.13 12.57 13.26
N LEU A 105 -3.28 12.03 12.37
CA LEU A 105 -2.20 11.12 12.77
C LEU A 105 -1.21 11.73 13.79
N PRO A 106 -0.74 12.97 13.63
CA PRO A 106 0.17 13.59 14.62
C PRO A 106 -0.46 13.74 16.00
N ARG A 107 -1.79 13.90 16.07
CA ARG A 107 -2.52 13.97 17.34
C ARG A 107 -2.66 12.61 18.01
N ALA A 108 -2.87 11.57 17.21
CA ALA A 108 -2.99 10.20 17.71
C ALA A 108 -1.62 9.61 18.10
N LEU A 109 -0.55 10.01 17.41
CA LEU A 109 0.80 9.47 17.56
C LEU A 109 1.85 10.60 17.59
N PRO A 110 1.93 11.38 18.68
CA PRO A 110 2.81 12.55 18.76
C PRO A 110 4.30 12.22 18.72
N GLY A 111 4.67 10.94 18.84
CA GLY A 111 6.08 10.48 18.77
C GLY A 111 6.63 10.29 17.36
N LEU A 112 5.80 10.43 16.31
CA LEU A 112 6.21 10.20 14.92
C LEU A 112 6.21 11.52 14.12
N PRO A 113 7.26 11.76 13.30
CA PRO A 113 7.35 12.95 12.46
C PRO A 113 6.53 12.77 11.17
N PHE A 114 5.36 13.37 11.10
CA PHE A 114 4.49 13.37 9.92
C PHE A 114 4.73 14.57 9.00
N ASP A 115 5.58 15.51 9.40
CA ASP A 115 5.86 16.71 8.65
C ASP A 115 6.54 16.41 7.31
N GLY A 116 6.05 17.06 6.24
CA GLY A 116 6.59 16.89 4.90
C GLY A 116 6.31 15.54 4.23
N LEU A 117 5.37 14.72 4.74
CA LEU A 117 4.98 13.46 4.10
C LEU A 117 3.97 13.64 2.96
N TRP A 118 3.40 14.82 2.80
CA TRP A 118 2.40 15.12 1.77
C TRP A 118 2.83 14.70 0.36
N PRO A 119 4.03 15.06 -0.15
CA PRO A 119 4.44 14.69 -1.51
C PRO A 119 4.60 13.19 -1.67
N LEU A 120 5.12 12.50 -0.64
CA LEU A 120 5.34 11.06 -0.65
C LEU A 120 4.03 10.28 -0.67
N LEU A 121 3.02 10.75 0.07
CA LEU A 121 1.69 10.14 0.10
C LEU A 121 0.92 10.41 -1.20
N LEU A 122 1.10 11.59 -1.79
CA LEU A 122 0.49 11.96 -3.06
C LEU A 122 1.04 11.14 -4.23
N ALA A 123 2.34 10.89 -4.23
CA ALA A 123 3.02 10.08 -5.24
C ALA A 123 2.77 8.56 -5.09
N ASN A 124 2.04 8.13 -4.05
CA ASN A 124 1.80 6.72 -3.80
C ASN A 124 0.70 6.15 -4.69
N ALA A 125 1.07 5.66 -5.87
CA ALA A 125 0.16 4.99 -6.80
C ALA A 125 -0.44 3.68 -6.25
N GLY A 126 0.12 3.10 -5.19
CA GLY A 126 -0.37 1.89 -4.54
C GLY A 126 -1.80 2.05 -3.98
N MET A 127 -2.15 3.26 -3.52
CA MET A 127 -3.53 3.55 -3.08
C MET A 127 -4.53 3.42 -4.22
N LEU A 128 -4.21 3.98 -5.41
CA LEU A 128 -5.06 3.88 -6.60
C LEU A 128 -5.16 2.44 -7.10
N GLY A 129 -4.03 1.72 -7.16
CA GLY A 129 -3.99 0.33 -7.56
C GLY A 129 -4.88 -0.55 -6.69
N LEU A 130 -4.81 -0.37 -5.37
CA LEU A 130 -5.65 -1.09 -4.42
C LEU A 130 -7.13 -0.81 -4.61
N LEU A 131 -7.52 0.47 -4.80
CA LEU A 131 -8.90 0.86 -5.05
C LEU A 131 -9.45 0.26 -6.35
N LEU A 132 -8.64 0.20 -7.41
CA LEU A 132 -9.03 -0.41 -8.68
C LEU A 132 -9.26 -1.91 -8.55
N ILE A 133 -8.38 -2.63 -7.86
CA ILE A 133 -8.54 -4.07 -7.61
C ILE A 133 -9.77 -4.31 -6.74
N ALA A 134 -9.92 -3.55 -5.66
CA ALA A 134 -11.05 -3.65 -4.75
C ALA A 134 -12.41 -3.37 -5.42
N SER A 135 -12.46 -2.49 -6.42
CA SER A 135 -13.68 -2.18 -7.16
C SER A 135 -14.05 -3.23 -8.22
N GLY A 136 -13.05 -3.94 -8.77
CA GLY A 136 -13.25 -4.99 -9.77
C GLY A 136 -13.81 -6.29 -9.20
N GLU A 137 -13.63 -6.53 -7.92
CA GLU A 137 -14.06 -7.75 -7.23
C GLU A 137 -15.27 -7.47 -6.31
N ASN A 138 -16.26 -8.36 -6.33
CA ASN A 138 -17.43 -8.29 -5.44
C ASN A 138 -17.07 -8.75 -4.01
N LEU A 139 -16.08 -8.10 -3.40
CA LEU A 139 -15.58 -8.45 -2.07
C LEU A 139 -16.49 -7.88 -0.97
N GLY A 140 -16.59 -8.63 0.12
CA GLY A 140 -17.22 -8.13 1.35
C GLY A 140 -16.32 -7.11 2.07
N LEU A 141 -16.90 -6.23 2.89
CA LEU A 141 -16.17 -5.20 3.65
C LEU A 141 -15.06 -5.79 4.53
N ALA A 142 -15.28 -6.97 5.12
CA ALA A 142 -14.27 -7.63 5.96
C ALA A 142 -13.03 -8.04 5.13
N THR A 143 -13.24 -8.63 3.96
CA THR A 143 -12.15 -9.04 3.06
C THR A 143 -11.42 -7.81 2.51
N LEU A 144 -12.14 -6.75 2.13
CA LEU A 144 -11.55 -5.47 1.73
C LEU A 144 -10.70 -4.85 2.85
N GLY A 145 -11.20 -4.89 4.09
CA GLY A 145 -10.45 -4.44 5.26
C GLY A 145 -9.16 -5.24 5.45
N ALA A 146 -9.22 -6.57 5.34
CA ALA A 146 -8.05 -7.43 5.43
C ALA A 146 -7.04 -7.14 4.33
N MET A 147 -7.49 -7.04 3.07
CA MET A 147 -6.62 -6.73 1.93
C MET A 147 -5.96 -5.35 2.06
N SER A 148 -6.71 -4.33 2.46
CA SER A 148 -6.17 -2.98 2.60
C SER A 148 -5.20 -2.84 3.76
N LEU A 149 -5.46 -3.50 4.88
CA LEU A 149 -4.51 -3.59 6.00
C LEU A 149 -3.26 -4.37 5.58
N GLY A 150 -3.42 -5.51 4.92
CA GLY A 150 -2.32 -6.31 4.40
C GLY A 150 -1.45 -5.53 3.42
N ALA A 151 -2.06 -4.82 2.47
CA ALA A 151 -1.35 -3.98 1.51
C ALA A 151 -0.56 -2.85 2.19
N GLY A 152 -1.16 -2.16 3.16
CA GLY A 152 -0.51 -1.11 3.91
C GLY A 152 0.63 -1.61 4.78
N LEU A 153 0.43 -2.71 5.51
CA LEU A 153 1.47 -3.35 6.31
C LEU A 153 2.60 -3.90 5.44
N GLY A 154 2.26 -4.49 4.29
CA GLY A 154 3.23 -4.95 3.29
C GLY A 154 4.06 -3.80 2.74
N PHE A 155 3.44 -2.66 2.43
CA PHE A 155 4.16 -1.44 2.05
C PHE A 155 5.12 -0.98 3.14
N TRP A 156 4.65 -0.91 4.39
CA TRP A 156 5.47 -0.50 5.53
C TRP A 156 6.66 -1.45 5.75
N LEU A 157 6.43 -2.76 5.66
CA LEU A 157 7.48 -3.78 5.77
C LEU A 157 8.53 -3.59 4.68
N VAL A 158 8.13 -3.49 3.42
CA VAL A 158 9.04 -3.30 2.27
C VAL A 158 9.83 -2.01 2.42
N LEU A 159 9.16 -0.91 2.81
CA LEU A 159 9.81 0.39 3.02
C LEU A 159 10.87 0.31 4.13
N SER A 160 10.58 -0.39 5.23
CA SER A 160 11.52 -0.58 6.34
C SER A 160 12.72 -1.43 5.93
N LEU A 161 12.49 -2.55 5.24
CA LEU A 161 13.56 -3.42 4.74
C LEU A 161 14.45 -2.70 3.72
N PHE A 162 13.83 -1.94 2.81
CA PHE A 162 14.57 -1.18 1.81
C PHE A 162 15.45 -0.11 2.44
N ASN A 163 14.94 0.59 3.46
CA ASN A 163 15.75 1.57 4.19
C ASN A 163 16.95 0.92 4.92
N ASP A 164 16.73 -0.21 5.57
CA ASP A 164 17.81 -0.93 6.24
C ASP A 164 18.86 -1.43 5.21
N LEU A 165 18.41 -1.85 4.03
CA LEU A 165 19.30 -2.22 2.93
C LEU A 165 20.12 -1.02 2.44
N ARG A 166 19.50 0.14 2.22
CA ARG A 166 20.18 1.38 1.82
C ARG A 166 21.23 1.81 2.85
N GLN A 167 20.91 1.73 4.14
CA GLN A 167 21.88 2.04 5.20
C GLN A 167 23.10 1.13 5.15
N ARG A 168 22.93 -0.16 4.89
CA ARG A 168 24.05 -1.10 4.75
C ARG A 168 24.88 -0.83 3.50
N ILE A 169 24.23 -0.48 2.40
CA ILE A 169 24.89 -0.19 1.13
C ILE A 169 25.68 1.12 1.21
N SER A 170 25.17 2.15 1.91
CA SER A 170 25.84 3.45 2.05
C SER A 170 27.18 3.38 2.78
N THR A 171 27.45 2.32 3.53
CA THR A 171 28.73 2.09 4.22
C THR A 171 29.76 1.37 3.35
N ASN A 172 29.41 0.91 2.14
CA ASN A 172 30.28 0.18 1.24
C ASN A 172 30.89 1.12 0.18
N ASP A 173 32.10 0.79 -0.27
CA ASP A 173 32.80 1.51 -1.35
C ASP A 173 32.14 1.19 -2.71
N ILE A 174 31.12 1.95 -3.05
CA ILE A 174 30.43 1.81 -4.34
C ILE A 174 31.09 2.74 -5.35
N PRO A 175 31.43 2.26 -6.57
CA PRO A 175 31.94 3.09 -7.65
C PRO A 175 30.99 4.26 -7.96
N LEU A 176 31.53 5.46 -8.16
CA LEU A 176 30.79 6.70 -8.38
C LEU A 176 29.62 6.60 -9.37
N PRO A 177 29.74 5.91 -10.54
CA PRO A 177 28.62 5.79 -11.50
C PRO A 177 27.41 5.04 -10.97
N TRP A 178 27.58 4.22 -9.94
CA TRP A 178 26.51 3.38 -9.36
C TRP A 178 25.89 3.98 -8.11
N GLN A 179 26.47 5.06 -7.57
CA GLN A 179 25.95 5.70 -6.36
C GLN A 179 24.60 6.38 -6.59
N GLY A 180 23.79 6.42 -5.54
CA GLY A 180 22.46 7.05 -5.55
C GLY A 180 21.40 6.19 -6.22
N LEU A 181 20.65 6.79 -7.14
CA LEU A 181 19.48 6.15 -7.78
C LEU A 181 19.77 4.80 -8.46
N PRO A 182 20.89 4.58 -9.18
CA PRO A 182 21.17 3.30 -9.82
C PRO A 182 21.24 2.14 -8.83
N ILE A 183 21.97 2.29 -7.72
CA ILE A 183 22.09 1.23 -6.72
C ILE A 183 20.76 1.01 -5.98
N ASP A 184 19.99 2.07 -5.76
CA ASP A 184 18.67 1.98 -5.15
C ASP A 184 17.72 1.15 -6.03
N LEU A 185 17.70 1.38 -7.34
CA LEU A 185 16.89 0.61 -8.28
C LEU A 185 17.30 -0.87 -8.37
N ILE A 186 18.61 -1.14 -8.39
CA ILE A 186 19.14 -2.52 -8.37
C ILE A 186 18.70 -3.21 -7.08
N SER A 187 18.84 -2.54 -5.94
CA SER A 187 18.45 -3.07 -4.63
C SER A 187 16.96 -3.34 -4.53
N ALA A 188 16.11 -2.43 -5.06
CA ALA A 188 14.67 -2.63 -5.14
C ALA A 188 14.32 -3.82 -6.03
N GLY A 189 15.00 -3.97 -7.18
CA GLY A 189 14.81 -5.10 -8.09
C GLY A 189 15.20 -6.44 -7.45
N LEU A 190 16.34 -6.51 -6.77
CA LEU A 190 16.76 -7.71 -6.04
C LEU A 190 15.79 -8.08 -4.92
N MET A 191 15.29 -7.08 -4.19
CA MET A 191 14.27 -7.29 -3.16
C MET A 191 12.96 -7.82 -3.77
N ALA A 192 12.53 -7.29 -4.93
CA ALA A 192 11.37 -7.80 -5.65
C ALA A 192 11.54 -9.27 -6.03
N VAL A 193 12.70 -9.66 -6.56
CA VAL A 193 13.01 -11.06 -6.91
C VAL A 193 12.97 -11.96 -5.66
N ALA A 194 13.50 -11.51 -4.53
CA ALA A 194 13.43 -12.26 -3.27
C ALA A 194 11.99 -12.49 -2.82
N PHE A 195 11.12 -11.49 -2.94
CA PHE A 195 9.70 -11.62 -2.61
C PHE A 195 8.92 -12.49 -3.60
N PHE A 196 9.35 -12.59 -4.86
CA PHE A 196 8.76 -13.54 -5.81
C PHE A 196 8.89 -15.00 -5.37
N GLY A 197 9.89 -15.31 -4.55
CA GLY A 197 10.03 -16.64 -3.93
C GLY A 197 8.81 -17.05 -3.10
N PHE A 198 8.08 -16.11 -2.51
CA PHE A 198 6.85 -16.38 -1.76
C PHE A 198 5.66 -16.77 -2.66
N ASN A 199 5.69 -16.43 -3.96
CA ASN A 199 4.64 -16.80 -4.91
C ASN A 199 4.59 -18.32 -5.20
N GLY A 200 5.64 -19.05 -4.88
CA GLY A 200 5.70 -20.52 -4.99
C GLY A 200 4.99 -21.26 -3.85
N LEU A 201 4.55 -20.54 -2.80
CA LEU A 201 3.79 -21.14 -1.73
C LEU A 201 2.36 -21.48 -2.21
N PRO A 202 1.82 -22.66 -1.82
CA PRO A 202 0.51 -23.07 -2.26
C PRO A 202 -0.53 -22.03 -1.84
N LYS A 203 -1.26 -21.53 -2.83
CA LYS A 203 -2.47 -20.72 -2.60
C LYS A 203 -3.54 -21.68 -2.12
N THR A 204 -3.67 -21.83 -0.82
CA THR A 204 -4.77 -22.59 -0.19
C THR A 204 -6.06 -21.80 -0.25
#